data_19a7d80d71d3316e25111d6844c6a510
#
_entry.id   19a7d80d71d3316e25111d6844c6a510
#
_cell.length_a   1.000
_cell.length_b   1.000
_cell.length_c   1.000
_cell.angle_alpha   90.00
_cell.angle_beta   90.00
_cell.angle_gamma   90.00
#
_symmetry.space_group_name_H-M   'P 1'
#
loop_
_entity.id
_entity.type
_entity.pdbx_description
1 polymer ?
#
loop_
_entity_poly.entity_id
_entity_poly.type
_entity_poly.pdbx_seq_one_letter_code
_entity_poly.pdbx_strand_id
1 'polypeptide(L)'
;MSAIKLGKSGLIPRLVNVDRLVAIMEQRGIDGVVASSHQNLYYLSSLNAVAQKSDEPRPFAVVISRHAPDTPILVMPEYYIGAMARQGSWIKDIRPYRSMISPMDRPASASDIERFIPKSGGDLDWLASAREQYANTMIESLDKALADLGLSGKKVAYDDARLGLLLSESTEDIADGFSLLMSARSVKTPVEIDFLRKSTAVNQAAIEATIGQYVRGMTWFDLNHVYNVAGTQNGGFVH
;
A
#
# COMPACT_ATOMS: atom_id res chain seq x y z
N MET A 1 14.82 28.75 5.75
CA MET A 1 14.27 27.39 5.72
C MET A 1 12.74 27.53 5.67
N SER A 2 12.15 27.36 4.51
CA SER A 2 10.69 27.39 4.33
C SER A 2 10.14 26.10 4.91
N ALA A 3 9.26 26.18 5.91
CA ALA A 3 8.55 25.03 6.45
C ALA A 3 7.80 24.35 5.30
N ILE A 4 8.13 23.09 5.04
CA ILE A 4 7.35 22.24 4.13
C ILE A 4 5.93 22.23 4.69
N LYS A 5 5.01 22.95 4.06
CA LYS A 5 3.59 22.83 4.31
C LYS A 5 3.21 21.39 3.93
N LEU A 6 3.10 20.52 4.93
CA LEU A 6 2.44 19.23 4.77
C LEU A 6 1.04 19.54 4.22
N GLY A 7 0.79 19.05 3.00
CA GLY A 7 -0.41 19.41 2.26
C GLY A 7 -1.66 19.08 3.08
N LYS A 8 -2.60 20.05 3.12
CA LYS A 8 -4.00 19.76 3.37
C LYS A 8 -4.37 18.59 2.45
N SER A 9 -5.09 17.60 2.97
CA SER A 9 -5.55 16.41 2.26
C SER A 9 -6.18 16.78 0.90
N GLY A 10 -5.33 16.89 -0.12
CA GLY A 10 -5.80 16.80 -1.49
C GLY A 10 -6.33 15.38 -1.66
N LEU A 11 -7.39 15.20 -2.42
CA LEU A 11 -7.89 13.88 -2.80
C LEU A 11 -6.69 13.00 -3.21
N ILE A 12 -6.46 11.93 -2.47
CA ILE A 12 -5.38 11.00 -2.82
C ILE A 12 -5.80 10.30 -4.09
N PRO A 13 -5.01 10.40 -5.15
CA PRO A 13 -5.42 9.89 -6.44
C PRO A 13 -5.50 8.36 -6.39
N ARG A 14 -6.58 7.82 -6.92
CA ARG A 14 -6.76 6.37 -7.11
C ARG A 14 -5.94 5.94 -8.30
N LEU A 15 -4.90 5.13 -8.05
CA LEU A 15 -4.01 4.62 -9.10
C LEU A 15 -4.65 3.45 -9.86
N VAL A 16 -5.35 2.59 -9.15
CA VAL A 16 -5.92 1.35 -9.69
C VAL A 16 -6.99 1.62 -10.76
N ASN A 17 -6.86 0.94 -11.90
CA ASN A 17 -7.92 0.83 -12.90
C ASN A 17 -8.90 -0.26 -12.45
N VAL A 18 -9.93 0.14 -11.73
CA VAL A 18 -10.87 -0.79 -11.08
C VAL A 18 -11.71 -1.54 -12.11
N ASP A 19 -12.22 -0.85 -13.12
CA ASP A 19 -13.04 -1.49 -14.15
C ASP A 19 -12.25 -2.61 -14.86
N ARG A 20 -10.98 -2.34 -15.15
CA ARG A 20 -10.11 -3.35 -15.75
C ARG A 20 -9.80 -4.50 -14.78
N LEU A 21 -9.56 -4.19 -13.50
CA LEU A 21 -9.31 -5.21 -12.47
C LEU A 21 -10.52 -6.15 -12.35
N VAL A 22 -11.72 -5.59 -12.26
CA VAL A 22 -12.99 -6.35 -12.20
C VAL A 22 -13.16 -7.21 -13.44
N ALA A 23 -12.97 -6.65 -14.63
CA ALA A 23 -13.11 -7.40 -15.89
C ALA A 23 -12.13 -8.60 -15.97
N ILE A 24 -10.88 -8.44 -15.47
CA ILE A 24 -9.91 -9.54 -15.42
C ILE A 24 -10.32 -10.59 -14.38
N MET A 25 -10.83 -10.18 -13.22
CA MET A 25 -11.33 -11.11 -12.21
C MET A 25 -12.52 -11.93 -12.77
N GLU A 26 -13.46 -11.28 -13.45
CA GLU A 26 -14.60 -11.94 -14.09
C GLU A 26 -14.15 -12.95 -15.15
N GLN A 27 -13.24 -12.54 -16.04
CA GLN A 27 -12.70 -13.42 -17.08
C GLN A 27 -12.03 -14.67 -16.52
N ARG A 28 -11.40 -14.57 -15.33
CA ARG A 28 -10.69 -15.67 -14.67
C ARG A 28 -11.54 -16.43 -13.65
N GLY A 29 -12.81 -16.04 -13.46
CA GLY A 29 -13.69 -16.63 -12.45
C GLY A 29 -13.20 -16.43 -11.02
N ILE A 30 -12.59 -15.27 -10.72
CA ILE A 30 -12.04 -14.91 -9.40
C ILE A 30 -13.00 -13.92 -8.75
N ASP A 31 -13.32 -14.15 -7.46
CA ASP A 31 -14.27 -13.32 -6.71
C ASP A 31 -13.61 -12.17 -5.98
N GLY A 32 -12.34 -12.31 -5.59
CA GLY A 32 -11.59 -11.27 -4.90
C GLY A 32 -10.08 -11.40 -5.08
N VAL A 33 -9.37 -10.35 -4.67
CA VAL A 33 -7.91 -10.31 -4.67
C VAL A 33 -7.39 -9.79 -3.34
N VAL A 34 -6.37 -10.45 -2.80
CA VAL A 34 -5.57 -10.01 -1.65
C VAL A 34 -4.17 -9.69 -2.14
N ALA A 35 -3.75 -8.45 -1.95
CA ALA A 35 -2.44 -7.97 -2.37
C ALA A 35 -1.62 -7.50 -1.17
N SER A 36 -0.43 -8.09 -1.01
CA SER A 36 0.53 -7.79 0.06
C SER A 36 1.91 -7.38 -0.46
N SER A 37 2.22 -7.54 -1.75
CA SER A 37 3.49 -7.04 -2.30
C SER A 37 3.52 -5.51 -2.34
N HIS A 38 4.70 -4.91 -2.13
CA HIS A 38 4.84 -3.46 -2.06
C HIS A 38 4.23 -2.72 -3.27
N GLN A 39 4.52 -3.19 -4.48
CA GLN A 39 4.05 -2.55 -5.71
C GLN A 39 2.54 -2.66 -5.86
N ASN A 40 1.97 -3.82 -5.54
CA ASN A 40 0.53 -4.04 -5.66
C ASN A 40 -0.25 -3.35 -4.55
N LEU A 41 0.29 -3.34 -3.32
CA LEU A 41 -0.26 -2.54 -2.22
C LEU A 41 -0.36 -1.06 -2.62
N TYR A 42 0.75 -0.49 -3.12
CA TYR A 42 0.76 0.92 -3.56
C TYR A 42 -0.23 1.17 -4.71
N TYR A 43 -0.26 0.29 -5.72
CA TYR A 43 -1.19 0.39 -6.84
C TYR A 43 -2.65 0.39 -6.39
N LEU A 44 -3.01 -0.52 -5.46
CA LEU A 44 -4.39 -0.68 -5.01
C LEU A 44 -4.82 0.37 -3.98
N SER A 45 -3.93 0.81 -3.08
CA SER A 45 -4.26 1.69 -1.96
C SER A 45 -3.80 3.14 -2.13
N SER A 46 -2.86 3.41 -3.03
CA SER A 46 -2.10 4.65 -3.12
C SER A 46 -1.26 4.98 -1.86
N LEU A 47 -1.16 4.05 -0.92
CA LEU A 47 -0.36 4.19 0.30
C LEU A 47 1.08 3.73 0.04
N ASN A 48 2.05 4.64 0.16
CA ASN A 48 3.47 4.28 0.10
C ASN A 48 3.95 3.79 1.48
N ALA A 49 3.72 2.52 1.75
CA ALA A 49 4.14 1.90 3.00
C ALA A 49 5.62 1.47 2.93
N VAL A 50 6.52 2.31 3.43
CA VAL A 50 7.98 2.03 3.39
C VAL A 50 8.32 0.71 4.09
N ALA A 51 7.65 0.39 5.20
CA ALA A 51 7.83 -0.86 5.92
C ALA A 51 7.50 -2.12 5.08
N GLN A 52 6.67 -1.96 4.03
CA GLN A 52 6.33 -3.05 3.11
C GLN A 52 7.47 -3.46 2.16
N LYS A 53 8.56 -2.70 2.15
CA LYS A 53 9.75 -3.03 1.35
C LYS A 53 10.64 -4.09 2.01
N SER A 54 10.44 -4.36 3.29
CA SER A 54 11.13 -5.47 3.97
C SER A 54 10.68 -6.80 3.38
N ASP A 55 11.58 -7.77 3.39
CA ASP A 55 11.33 -9.04 2.73
C ASP A 55 10.25 -9.87 3.43
N GLU A 56 10.22 -9.88 4.78
CA GLU A 56 9.30 -10.78 5.52
C GLU A 56 9.18 -10.44 7.01
N PRO A 57 8.02 -10.69 7.60
CA PRO A 57 6.72 -10.86 6.96
C PRO A 57 6.19 -9.52 6.41
N ARG A 58 5.39 -9.58 5.32
CA ARG A 58 4.77 -8.38 4.74
C ARG A 58 3.61 -7.92 5.61
N PRO A 59 3.71 -6.74 6.26
CA PRO A 59 2.77 -6.36 7.31
C PRO A 59 1.49 -5.69 6.80
N PHE A 60 1.32 -5.49 5.50
CA PHE A 60 0.14 -4.83 4.93
C PHE A 60 -0.53 -5.71 3.88
N ALA A 61 -1.85 -5.59 3.79
CA ALA A 61 -2.59 -6.18 2.68
C ALA A 61 -3.80 -5.32 2.29
N VAL A 62 -4.17 -5.36 1.02
CA VAL A 62 -5.42 -4.82 0.50
C VAL A 62 -6.28 -5.96 0.03
N VAL A 63 -7.56 -5.97 0.42
CA VAL A 63 -8.58 -6.92 -0.02
C VAL A 63 -9.60 -6.18 -0.88
N ILE A 64 -9.83 -6.69 -2.09
CA ILE A 64 -10.84 -6.15 -3.01
C ILE A 64 -11.75 -7.29 -3.48
N SER A 65 -13.06 -7.10 -3.34
CA SER A 65 -14.07 -7.98 -3.93
C SER A 65 -14.49 -7.45 -5.30
N ARG A 66 -14.65 -8.34 -6.30
CA ARG A 66 -15.17 -7.90 -7.60
C ARG A 66 -16.63 -7.45 -7.56
N HIS A 67 -17.37 -7.88 -6.52
CA HIS A 67 -18.78 -7.49 -6.32
C HIS A 67 -18.96 -6.18 -5.57
N ALA A 68 -17.88 -5.70 -4.88
CA ALA A 68 -17.86 -4.43 -4.15
C ALA A 68 -16.50 -3.72 -4.34
N PRO A 69 -16.11 -3.41 -5.58
CA PRO A 69 -14.76 -2.95 -5.90
C PRO A 69 -14.45 -1.53 -5.38
N ASP A 70 -15.47 -0.75 -5.04
CA ASP A 70 -15.34 0.60 -4.52
C ASP A 70 -15.21 0.67 -2.99
N THR A 71 -15.35 -0.46 -2.31
CA THR A 71 -15.23 -0.58 -0.86
C THR A 71 -14.13 -1.57 -0.45
N PRO A 72 -12.90 -1.39 -0.92
CA PRO A 72 -11.79 -2.26 -0.52
C PRO A 72 -11.43 -2.03 0.94
N ILE A 73 -10.74 -3.02 1.52
CA ILE A 73 -10.25 -3.00 2.89
C ILE A 73 -8.73 -2.98 2.88
N LEU A 74 -8.14 -2.09 3.70
CA LEU A 74 -6.70 -2.03 3.94
C LEU A 74 -6.39 -2.53 5.35
N VAL A 75 -5.71 -3.65 5.43
CA VAL A 75 -5.18 -4.22 6.68
C VAL A 75 -3.74 -3.73 6.87
N MET A 76 -3.42 -3.23 8.07
CA MET A 76 -2.09 -2.69 8.37
C MET A 76 -1.73 -2.83 9.86
N PRO A 77 -0.43 -2.81 10.23
CA PRO A 77 -0.02 -2.82 11.62
C PRO A 77 -0.34 -1.47 12.30
N GLU A 78 -0.71 -1.53 13.58
CA GLU A 78 -1.11 -0.36 14.37
C GLU A 78 -0.08 0.76 14.40
N TYR A 79 1.22 0.43 14.41
CA TYR A 79 2.29 1.45 14.45
C TYR A 79 2.30 2.35 13.20
N TYR A 80 1.62 1.95 12.14
CA TYR A 80 1.57 2.74 10.90
C TYR A 80 0.43 3.77 10.87
N ILE A 81 -0.45 3.79 11.88
CA ILE A 81 -1.57 4.74 11.97
C ILE A 81 -1.12 6.19 11.81
N GLY A 82 -0.02 6.57 12.47
CA GLY A 82 0.53 7.93 12.36
C GLY A 82 1.02 8.27 10.96
N ALA A 83 1.62 7.34 10.24
CA ALA A 83 2.03 7.53 8.85
C ALA A 83 0.82 7.57 7.91
N MET A 84 -0.15 6.68 8.12
CA MET A 84 -1.42 6.66 7.39
C MET A 84 -2.19 7.99 7.53
N ALA A 85 -2.26 8.55 8.74
CA ALA A 85 -2.88 9.84 9.00
C ALA A 85 -2.25 11.02 8.23
N ARG A 86 -0.96 10.91 7.88
CA ARG A 86 -0.23 11.93 7.12
C ARG A 86 -0.25 11.71 5.62
N GLN A 87 -0.10 10.46 5.18
CA GLN A 87 -0.04 10.12 3.76
C GLN A 87 -1.43 9.95 3.18
N GLY A 88 -2.32 9.30 3.93
CA GLY A 88 -3.67 8.95 3.51
C GLY A 88 -3.72 7.78 2.51
N SER A 89 -4.95 7.39 2.20
CA SER A 89 -5.33 6.45 1.15
C SER A 89 -6.71 6.84 0.62
N TRP A 90 -7.06 6.43 -0.59
CA TRP A 90 -8.44 6.53 -1.05
C TRP A 90 -9.35 5.49 -0.40
N ILE A 91 -8.77 4.40 0.16
CA ILE A 91 -9.49 3.36 0.91
C ILE A 91 -9.93 3.94 2.25
N LYS A 92 -11.19 3.69 2.62
CA LYS A 92 -11.81 4.21 3.84
C LYS A 92 -11.92 3.19 4.95
N ASP A 93 -12.07 1.90 4.62
CA ASP A 93 -12.05 0.82 5.59
C ASP A 93 -10.60 0.43 5.90
N ILE A 94 -10.12 0.93 7.05
CA ILE A 94 -8.76 0.71 7.52
C ILE A 94 -8.82 -0.17 8.75
N ARG A 95 -8.18 -1.33 8.69
CA ARG A 95 -8.19 -2.35 9.75
C ARG A 95 -6.81 -2.56 10.34
N PRO A 96 -6.49 -1.88 11.42
CA PRO A 96 -5.24 -2.07 12.12
C PRO A 96 -5.24 -3.39 12.90
N TYR A 97 -4.06 -3.98 13.02
CA TYR A 97 -3.85 -5.12 13.89
C TYR A 97 -2.66 -4.88 14.82
N ARG A 98 -2.63 -5.61 15.92
CA ARG A 98 -1.56 -5.55 16.91
C ARG A 98 -0.26 -6.07 16.30
N SER A 99 0.78 -5.25 16.37
CA SER A 99 2.14 -5.61 15.94
C SER A 99 2.99 -6.10 17.10
N MET A 100 4.22 -6.54 16.81
CA MET A 100 5.20 -6.97 17.83
C MET A 100 5.61 -5.86 18.81
N ILE A 101 5.26 -4.60 18.56
CA ILE A 101 5.58 -3.46 19.42
C ILE A 101 4.61 -3.37 20.60
N SER A 102 3.45 -4.01 20.50
CA SER A 102 2.43 -4.00 21.55
C SER A 102 2.49 -5.25 22.42
N PRO A 103 2.14 -5.15 23.72
CA PRO A 103 2.03 -6.30 24.58
C PRO A 103 1.07 -7.35 24.00
N MET A 104 1.50 -8.61 23.96
CA MET A 104 0.74 -9.73 23.36
C MET A 104 -0.05 -10.54 24.39
N ASP A 105 0.07 -10.20 25.66
CA ASP A 105 -0.49 -10.93 26.81
C ASP A 105 -1.97 -10.59 27.11
N ARG A 106 -2.55 -9.66 26.37
CA ARG A 106 -3.95 -9.24 26.53
C ARG A 106 -4.65 -9.09 25.19
N PRO A 107 -6.00 -9.22 25.13
CA PRO A 107 -6.75 -8.95 23.91
C PRO A 107 -6.53 -7.54 23.38
N ALA A 108 -6.61 -7.38 22.05
CA ALA A 108 -6.60 -6.06 21.41
C ALA A 108 -7.86 -5.28 21.82
N SER A 109 -7.68 -3.98 22.05
CA SER A 109 -8.79 -3.07 22.36
C SER A 109 -8.62 -1.75 21.60
N ALA A 110 -9.73 -1.05 21.37
CA ALA A 110 -9.71 0.25 20.68
C ALA A 110 -8.77 1.27 21.36
N SER A 111 -8.61 1.19 22.69
CA SER A 111 -7.71 2.06 23.44
C SER A 111 -6.21 1.84 23.11
N ASP A 112 -5.85 0.67 22.60
CA ASP A 112 -4.45 0.37 22.29
C ASP A 112 -3.94 1.17 21.08
N ILE A 113 -4.80 1.54 20.15
CA ILE A 113 -4.42 2.32 18.98
C ILE A 113 -4.34 3.82 19.23
N GLU A 114 -4.94 4.32 20.31
CA GLU A 114 -4.99 5.77 20.63
C GLU A 114 -3.58 6.40 20.72
N ARG A 115 -2.60 5.64 21.21
CA ARG A 115 -1.20 6.09 21.31
C ARG A 115 -0.53 6.33 19.96
N PHE A 116 -1.05 5.73 18.87
CA PHE A 116 -0.52 5.88 17.51
C PHE A 116 -1.23 6.98 16.73
N ILE A 117 -2.36 7.51 17.24
CA ILE A 117 -3.12 8.56 16.58
C ILE A 117 -2.43 9.90 16.84
N PRO A 118 -2.03 10.63 15.78
CA PRO A 118 -1.47 11.97 15.94
C PRO A 118 -2.47 12.92 16.60
N LYS A 119 -2.01 13.80 17.49
CA LYS A 119 -2.87 14.82 18.14
C LYS A 119 -3.63 15.70 17.13
N SER A 120 -3.08 15.87 15.93
CA SER A 120 -3.69 16.62 14.83
C SER A 120 -4.62 15.78 13.95
N GLY A 121 -4.81 14.49 14.27
CA GLY A 121 -5.55 13.54 13.43
C GLY A 121 -6.96 13.21 13.91
N GLY A 122 -7.54 13.98 14.81
CA GLY A 122 -8.83 13.68 15.46
C GLY A 122 -10.04 13.58 14.51
N ASP A 123 -9.98 14.20 13.34
CA ASP A 123 -11.11 14.31 12.39
C ASP A 123 -10.97 13.41 11.15
N LEU A 124 -10.15 12.36 11.23
CA LEU A 124 -10.00 11.43 10.11
C LEU A 124 -11.19 10.46 10.04
N ASP A 125 -11.88 10.44 8.93
CA ASP A 125 -13.12 9.69 8.69
C ASP A 125 -13.01 8.18 8.86
N TRP A 126 -11.80 7.63 8.67
CA TRP A 126 -11.50 6.20 8.81
C TRP A 126 -11.15 5.75 10.24
N LEU A 127 -10.92 6.68 11.19
CA LEU A 127 -10.49 6.31 12.55
C LEU A 127 -11.56 5.57 13.35
N ALA A 128 -12.83 5.87 13.13
CA ALA A 128 -13.92 5.16 13.80
C ALA A 128 -13.91 3.66 13.43
N SER A 129 -13.83 3.37 12.13
CA SER A 129 -13.71 2.01 11.62
C SER A 129 -12.44 1.33 12.13
N ALA A 130 -11.30 2.02 12.14
CA ALA A 130 -10.04 1.48 12.63
C ALA A 130 -10.11 1.05 14.12
N ARG A 131 -10.82 1.80 14.96
CA ARG A 131 -11.03 1.44 16.38
C ARG A 131 -11.90 0.21 16.54
N GLU A 132 -12.98 0.14 15.76
CA GLU A 132 -13.95 -0.96 15.81
C GLU A 132 -13.36 -2.26 15.26
N GLN A 133 -12.54 -2.17 14.21
CA GLN A 133 -11.97 -3.31 13.49
C GLN A 133 -10.56 -3.71 13.95
N TYR A 134 -10.09 -3.17 15.09
CA TYR A 134 -8.77 -3.51 15.61
C TYR A 134 -8.68 -4.97 16.03
N ALA A 135 -7.72 -5.70 15.47
CA ALA A 135 -7.54 -7.15 15.65
C ALA A 135 -6.24 -7.50 16.39
N ASN A 136 -6.15 -8.73 16.92
CA ASN A 136 -4.94 -9.20 17.59
C ASN A 136 -3.83 -9.57 16.59
N THR A 137 -4.19 -10.04 15.40
CA THR A 137 -3.23 -10.49 14.39
C THR A 137 -3.66 -10.04 13.00
N MET A 138 -2.69 -10.04 12.07
CA MET A 138 -2.97 -9.77 10.65
C MET A 138 -3.96 -10.79 10.06
N ILE A 139 -3.81 -12.06 10.40
CA ILE A 139 -4.67 -13.13 9.88
C ILE A 139 -6.10 -12.95 10.37
N GLU A 140 -6.32 -12.68 11.67
CA GLU A 140 -7.65 -12.35 12.18
C GLU A 140 -8.29 -11.16 11.47
N SER A 141 -7.53 -10.11 11.21
CA SER A 141 -8.01 -8.93 10.48
C SER A 141 -8.37 -9.26 9.03
N LEU A 142 -7.58 -10.11 8.37
CA LEU A 142 -7.84 -10.53 6.99
C LEU A 142 -9.03 -11.49 6.90
N ASP A 143 -9.19 -12.44 7.83
CA ASP A 143 -10.36 -13.32 7.86
C ASP A 143 -11.66 -12.53 7.98
N LYS A 144 -11.68 -11.55 8.89
CA LYS A 144 -12.82 -10.62 9.02
C LYS A 144 -13.03 -9.81 7.73
N ALA A 145 -11.96 -9.33 7.10
CA ALA A 145 -12.05 -8.57 5.85
C ALA A 145 -12.63 -9.42 4.70
N LEU A 146 -12.20 -10.68 4.59
CA LEU A 146 -12.75 -11.61 3.60
C LEU A 146 -14.24 -11.88 3.86
N ALA A 147 -14.63 -12.10 5.11
CA ALA A 147 -16.02 -12.33 5.47
C ALA A 147 -16.92 -11.12 5.16
N ASP A 148 -16.51 -9.92 5.55
CA ASP A 148 -17.28 -8.70 5.35
C ASP A 148 -17.43 -8.32 3.86
N LEU A 149 -16.47 -8.72 3.03
CA LEU A 149 -16.53 -8.55 1.56
C LEU A 149 -17.24 -9.72 0.84
N GLY A 150 -17.80 -10.68 1.58
CA GLY A 150 -18.48 -11.85 1.02
C GLY A 150 -17.56 -12.81 0.28
N LEU A 151 -16.29 -12.87 0.67
CA LEU A 151 -15.25 -13.69 0.04
C LEU A 151 -14.97 -15.00 0.78
N SER A 152 -15.57 -15.25 1.93
CA SER A 152 -15.47 -16.52 2.63
C SER A 152 -15.99 -17.66 1.77
N GLY A 153 -15.21 -18.73 1.63
CA GLY A 153 -15.54 -19.87 0.77
C GLY A 153 -15.61 -19.52 -0.71
N LYS A 154 -14.97 -18.43 -1.16
CA LYS A 154 -14.90 -18.00 -2.56
C LYS A 154 -13.50 -18.18 -3.12
N LYS A 155 -13.39 -18.12 -4.45
CA LYS A 155 -12.12 -18.16 -5.15
C LYS A 155 -11.41 -16.80 -5.05
N VAL A 156 -10.31 -16.74 -4.30
CA VAL A 156 -9.55 -15.52 -4.05
C VAL A 156 -8.14 -15.63 -4.61
N ALA A 157 -7.68 -14.59 -5.29
CA ALA A 157 -6.33 -14.49 -5.81
C ALA A 157 -5.40 -13.79 -4.81
N TYR A 158 -4.23 -14.35 -4.60
CA TYR A 158 -3.20 -13.82 -3.71
C TYR A 158 -1.93 -13.50 -4.51
N ASP A 159 -1.37 -12.31 -4.33
CA ASP A 159 -0.08 -11.96 -4.94
C ASP A 159 1.11 -12.52 -4.15
N ASP A 160 0.87 -12.97 -2.92
CA ASP A 160 1.78 -13.77 -2.11
C ASP A 160 1.10 -15.09 -1.73
N ALA A 161 1.53 -16.18 -2.33
CA ALA A 161 0.96 -17.51 -2.10
C ALA A 161 1.05 -17.97 -0.65
N ARG A 162 2.06 -17.51 0.11
CA ARG A 162 2.22 -17.83 1.53
C ARG A 162 1.06 -17.28 2.35
N LEU A 163 0.61 -16.06 2.05
CA LEU A 163 -0.55 -15.47 2.70
C LEU A 163 -1.83 -16.25 2.36
N GLY A 164 -1.97 -16.69 1.11
CA GLY A 164 -3.08 -17.57 0.70
C GLY A 164 -3.09 -18.88 1.47
N LEU A 165 -1.93 -19.49 1.70
CA LEU A 165 -1.84 -20.73 2.49
C LEU A 165 -2.25 -20.52 3.96
N LEU A 166 -1.92 -19.37 4.56
CA LEU A 166 -2.34 -19.03 5.92
C LEU A 166 -3.85 -18.77 6.05
N LEU A 167 -4.50 -18.42 4.93
CA LEU A 167 -5.94 -18.11 4.83
C LEU A 167 -6.72 -19.23 4.11
N SER A 168 -6.12 -20.40 3.93
CA SER A 168 -6.71 -21.51 3.14
C SER A 168 -8.01 -22.07 3.72
N GLU A 169 -8.24 -21.89 5.03
CA GLU A 169 -9.51 -22.28 5.66
C GLU A 169 -10.63 -21.25 5.39
N SER A 170 -10.29 -20.03 5.02
CA SER A 170 -11.24 -18.93 4.80
C SER A 170 -11.69 -18.81 3.35
N THR A 171 -10.97 -19.40 2.39
CA THR A 171 -11.27 -19.33 0.96
C THR A 171 -11.31 -20.71 0.32
N GLU A 172 -12.13 -20.88 -0.73
CA GLU A 172 -12.31 -22.18 -1.41
C GLU A 172 -11.06 -22.61 -2.20
N ASP A 173 -10.43 -21.65 -2.89
CA ASP A 173 -9.31 -21.91 -3.79
C ASP A 173 -8.35 -20.71 -3.80
N ILE A 174 -7.06 -20.99 -3.90
CA ILE A 174 -5.98 -20.00 -3.98
C ILE A 174 -5.62 -19.80 -5.44
N ALA A 175 -5.93 -18.63 -5.99
CA ALA A 175 -5.56 -18.27 -7.35
C ALA A 175 -4.32 -17.36 -7.41
N ASP A 176 -3.67 -17.32 -8.58
CA ASP A 176 -2.52 -16.46 -8.86
C ASP A 176 -2.91 -14.99 -8.98
N GLY A 177 -2.76 -14.25 -7.87
CA GLY A 177 -2.98 -12.81 -7.80
C GLY A 177 -1.85 -11.98 -8.41
N PHE A 178 -0.61 -12.50 -8.45
CA PHE A 178 0.50 -11.79 -9.06
C PHE A 178 0.26 -11.56 -10.56
N SER A 179 -0.02 -12.62 -11.31
CA SER A 179 -0.32 -12.54 -12.74
C SER A 179 -1.59 -11.71 -13.02
N LEU A 180 -2.61 -11.81 -12.15
CA LEU A 180 -3.83 -11.02 -12.27
C LEU A 180 -3.52 -9.51 -12.15
N LEU A 181 -2.81 -9.10 -11.11
CA LEU A 181 -2.46 -7.70 -10.85
C LEU A 181 -1.47 -7.16 -11.88
N MET A 182 -0.52 -7.97 -12.36
CA MET A 182 0.34 -7.60 -13.48
C MET A 182 -0.46 -7.31 -14.75
N SER A 183 -1.49 -8.11 -15.04
CA SER A 183 -2.39 -7.88 -16.17
C SER A 183 -3.21 -6.59 -16.00
N ALA A 184 -3.69 -6.29 -14.79
CA ALA A 184 -4.38 -5.03 -14.51
C ALA A 184 -3.46 -3.82 -14.68
N ARG A 185 -2.25 -3.87 -14.12
CA ARG A 185 -1.23 -2.80 -14.16
C ARG A 185 -0.60 -2.59 -15.54
N SER A 186 -0.74 -3.53 -16.48
CA SER A 186 -0.16 -3.40 -17.82
C SER A 186 -0.71 -2.18 -18.60
N VAL A 187 -1.97 -1.82 -18.37
CA VAL A 187 -2.61 -0.63 -18.93
C VAL A 187 -2.68 0.48 -17.88
N LYS A 188 -1.97 1.57 -18.12
CA LYS A 188 -1.83 2.66 -17.16
C LYS A 188 -3.00 3.61 -17.19
N THR A 189 -3.43 4.04 -16.02
CA THR A 189 -4.40 5.14 -15.88
C THR A 189 -3.74 6.49 -16.25
N PRO A 190 -4.53 7.54 -16.55
CA PRO A 190 -3.99 8.88 -16.77
C PRO A 190 -3.14 9.39 -15.60
N VAL A 191 -3.55 9.06 -14.36
CA VAL A 191 -2.81 9.44 -13.13
C VAL A 191 -1.46 8.73 -13.05
N GLU A 192 -1.41 7.44 -13.36
CA GLU A 192 -0.14 6.69 -13.42
C GLU A 192 0.79 7.27 -14.50
N ILE A 193 0.24 7.63 -15.66
CA ILE A 193 1.01 8.25 -16.75
C ILE A 193 1.62 9.56 -16.30
N ASP A 194 0.86 10.42 -15.60
CA ASP A 194 1.37 11.69 -15.07
C ASP A 194 2.52 11.46 -14.06
N PHE A 195 2.36 10.51 -13.14
CA PHE A 195 3.43 10.16 -12.20
C PHE A 195 4.67 9.61 -12.90
N LEU A 196 4.51 8.76 -13.91
CA LEU A 196 5.63 8.24 -14.69
C LEU A 196 6.38 9.37 -15.43
N ARG A 197 5.65 10.33 -16.02
CA ARG A 197 6.26 11.50 -16.67
C ARG A 197 7.06 12.36 -15.68
N LYS A 198 6.49 12.63 -14.50
CA LYS A 198 7.18 13.38 -13.43
C LYS A 198 8.44 12.64 -12.96
N SER A 199 8.34 11.34 -12.71
CA SER A 199 9.48 10.51 -12.31
C SER A 199 10.57 10.49 -13.38
N THR A 200 10.20 10.41 -14.67
CA THR A 200 11.14 10.46 -15.79
C THR A 200 11.85 11.81 -15.85
N ALA A 201 11.15 12.93 -15.65
CA ALA A 201 11.76 14.25 -15.65
C ALA A 201 12.78 14.43 -14.51
N VAL A 202 12.46 13.92 -13.31
CA VAL A 202 13.41 13.93 -12.18
C VAL A 202 14.65 13.09 -12.49
N ASN A 203 14.45 11.89 -13.03
CA ASN A 203 15.53 10.99 -13.40
C ASN A 203 16.43 11.61 -14.50
N GLN A 204 15.84 12.22 -15.51
CA GLN A 204 16.57 12.91 -16.56
C GLN A 204 17.44 14.05 -16.00
N ALA A 205 16.87 14.90 -15.15
CA ALA A 205 17.62 15.99 -14.51
C ALA A 205 18.79 15.46 -13.65
N ALA A 206 18.59 14.34 -12.94
CA ALA A 206 19.66 13.72 -12.16
C ALA A 206 20.79 13.15 -13.05
N ILE A 207 20.44 12.51 -14.16
CA ILE A 207 21.42 12.02 -15.14
C ILE A 207 22.21 13.18 -15.76
N GLU A 208 21.53 14.23 -16.21
CA GLU A 208 22.16 15.42 -16.83
C GLU A 208 23.13 16.10 -15.85
N ALA A 209 22.73 16.25 -14.57
CA ALA A 209 23.60 16.77 -13.53
C ALA A 209 24.84 15.91 -13.30
N THR A 210 24.66 14.58 -13.31
CA THR A 210 25.78 13.63 -13.15
C THR A 210 26.77 13.72 -14.31
N ILE A 211 26.27 13.78 -15.53
CA ILE A 211 27.10 13.93 -16.73
C ILE A 211 27.86 15.27 -16.68
N GLY A 212 27.17 16.38 -16.33
CA GLY A 212 27.76 17.72 -16.28
C GLY A 212 28.81 17.89 -15.19
N GLN A 213 28.80 17.09 -14.14
CA GLN A 213 29.78 17.13 -13.05
C GLN A 213 30.88 16.08 -13.19
N TYR A 214 30.80 15.22 -14.21
CA TYR A 214 31.80 14.17 -14.40
C TYR A 214 33.19 14.75 -14.68
N VAL A 215 34.17 14.29 -13.90
CA VAL A 215 35.59 14.54 -14.15
C VAL A 215 36.35 13.21 -14.12
N ARG A 216 37.41 13.15 -14.92
CA ARG A 216 38.27 11.94 -14.96
C ARG A 216 38.83 11.61 -13.59
N GLY A 217 38.66 10.38 -13.14
CA GLY A 217 39.09 9.89 -11.83
C GLY A 217 37.96 9.77 -10.81
N MET A 218 36.75 10.25 -11.11
CA MET A 218 35.57 9.98 -10.28
C MET A 218 35.29 8.49 -10.23
N THR A 219 34.94 8.02 -9.03
CA THR A 219 34.51 6.65 -8.77
C THR A 219 33.00 6.52 -9.03
N TRP A 220 32.50 5.31 -9.10
CA TRP A 220 31.07 5.05 -9.15
C TRP A 220 30.34 5.65 -7.93
N PHE A 221 30.96 5.66 -6.75
CA PHE A 221 30.41 6.26 -5.54
C PHE A 221 30.20 7.77 -5.70
N ASP A 222 31.20 8.48 -6.28
CA ASP A 222 31.08 9.92 -6.54
C ASP A 222 29.96 10.24 -7.51
N LEU A 223 29.84 9.48 -8.59
CA LEU A 223 28.75 9.65 -9.57
C LEU A 223 27.38 9.38 -8.97
N ASN A 224 27.26 8.32 -8.17
CA ASN A 224 26.02 7.98 -7.50
C ASN A 224 25.62 9.06 -6.47
N HIS A 225 26.59 9.66 -5.78
CA HIS A 225 26.35 10.78 -4.88
C HIS A 225 25.76 11.98 -5.63
N VAL A 226 26.36 12.39 -6.74
CA VAL A 226 25.86 13.50 -7.57
C VAL A 226 24.43 13.23 -8.05
N TYR A 227 24.18 12.02 -8.56
CA TYR A 227 22.88 11.59 -9.03
C TYR A 227 21.81 11.68 -7.93
N ASN A 228 22.10 11.16 -6.74
CA ASN A 228 21.18 11.15 -5.61
C ASN A 228 20.86 12.55 -5.11
N VAL A 229 21.88 13.42 -5.00
CA VAL A 229 21.69 14.82 -4.61
C VAL A 229 20.80 15.54 -5.63
N ALA A 230 21.10 15.42 -6.91
CA ALA A 230 20.31 16.05 -7.96
C ALA A 230 18.87 15.51 -8.02
N GLY A 231 18.68 14.20 -7.87
CA GLY A 231 17.36 13.58 -7.79
C GLY A 231 16.53 14.15 -6.64
N THR A 232 17.13 14.26 -5.46
CA THR A 232 16.45 14.81 -4.28
C THR A 232 16.12 16.29 -4.43
N GLN A 233 17.02 17.09 -5.00
CA GLN A 233 16.79 18.51 -5.28
C GLN A 233 15.64 18.76 -6.26
N ASN A 234 15.41 17.82 -7.18
CA ASN A 234 14.30 17.84 -8.13
C ASN A 234 13.01 17.17 -7.61
N GLY A 235 12.94 16.89 -6.31
CA GLY A 235 11.74 16.33 -5.66
C GLY A 235 11.61 14.82 -5.79
N GLY A 236 12.65 14.13 -6.22
CA GLY A 236 12.73 12.69 -6.22
C GLY A 236 13.09 12.16 -4.85
N PHE A 237 12.75 10.89 -4.61
CA PHE A 237 13.22 10.13 -3.45
C PHE A 237 14.01 8.94 -3.96
N VAL A 238 15.32 8.97 -3.73
CA VAL A 238 16.21 7.89 -4.17
C VAL A 238 16.34 6.88 -3.02
N HIS A 239 16.06 5.62 -3.33
CA HIS A 239 16.13 4.49 -2.38
C HIS A 239 17.42 3.71 -2.55
#